data_38db372682b607bcf29c1e093ed4516e
#
_entry.id   38db372682b607bcf29c1e093ed4516e
#
_cell.length_a   1.000
_cell.length_b   1.000
_cell.length_c   1.000
_cell.angle_alpha   90.00
_cell.angle_beta   90.00
_cell.angle_gamma   90.00
#
_symmetry.space_group_name_H-M   'P 1'
#
loop_
_entity.id
_entity.type
_entity.pdbx_description
1 polymer ?
#
loop_
_entity_poly.entity_id
_entity_poly.type
_entity_poly.pdbx_seq_one_letter_code
_entity_poly.pdbx_strand_id
1 'polypeptide(L)'
;MENRPALKPEQQQVFEKLCIQLPEIMRSEFPDVPDHDHYTNAGAIGRFAAAHEYKTETVIAKWKAWVQWRSTYKPHEISETEETIEKQTESGKLRWYKYDKEKRPCLYYRMRFHTLGLATPDETVRFFIYMLEKGLKEAEKLGQTKIVVVYDRRGYDKSNQDPKSIDAGKQLTPLLQDYYPERLHCFYVIGANWFYRMMFNIVKTFVSKKTLEKIAILGSTEDLLDTFNKEDLLIEYGGVTEGDQKFAEKVKKSKRNGADEGDESEDETELRKLADNIYKNHGVEPPKLTDGM
;
A
#
# COMPACT_ATOMS: atom_id res chain seq x y z
N MET A 1 22.71 -1.61 -1.02
CA MET A 1 22.22 -2.93 -1.51
C MET A 1 21.42 -3.56 -0.39
N GLU A 2 20.15 -3.87 -0.62
CA GLU A 2 19.30 -4.52 0.37
C GLU A 2 19.96 -5.84 0.78
N ASN A 3 20.12 -6.03 2.08
CA ASN A 3 20.77 -7.23 2.66
C ASN A 3 19.78 -8.41 2.52
N ARG A 4 19.64 -8.93 1.28
CA ARG A 4 18.82 -10.14 1.06
C ARG A 4 19.57 -11.32 1.68
N PRO A 5 18.89 -12.17 2.45
CA PRO A 5 19.50 -13.41 2.90
C PRO A 5 19.97 -14.20 1.66
N ALA A 6 21.12 -14.83 1.77
CA ALA A 6 21.66 -15.69 0.71
C ALA A 6 20.62 -16.73 0.31
N LEU A 7 20.41 -16.88 -0.98
CA LEU A 7 19.49 -17.90 -1.51
C LEU A 7 20.01 -19.29 -1.16
N LYS A 8 19.10 -20.21 -0.88
CA LYS A 8 19.46 -21.62 -0.79
C LYS A 8 19.96 -22.11 -2.17
N PRO A 9 20.86 -23.11 -2.24
CA PRO A 9 21.40 -23.58 -3.50
C PRO A 9 20.34 -23.88 -4.57
N GLU A 10 19.23 -24.53 -4.18
CA GLU A 10 18.11 -24.83 -5.06
C GLU A 10 17.42 -23.57 -5.60
N GLN A 11 17.24 -22.57 -4.76
CA GLN A 11 16.64 -21.28 -5.14
C GLN A 11 17.57 -20.50 -6.09
N GLN A 12 18.87 -20.59 -5.85
CA GLN A 12 19.89 -19.95 -6.70
C GLN A 12 19.86 -20.57 -8.11
N GLN A 13 19.80 -21.90 -8.23
CA GLN A 13 19.71 -22.60 -9.52
C GLN A 13 18.44 -22.19 -10.28
N VAL A 14 17.28 -22.12 -9.60
CA VAL A 14 16.03 -21.67 -10.24
C VAL A 14 16.14 -20.22 -10.70
N PHE A 15 16.70 -19.33 -9.86
CA PHE A 15 16.89 -17.93 -10.22
C PHE A 15 17.79 -17.77 -11.45
N GLU A 16 18.93 -18.47 -11.52
CA GLU A 16 19.84 -18.44 -12.67
C GLU A 16 19.15 -18.94 -13.94
N LYS A 17 18.37 -20.02 -13.86
CA LYS A 17 17.56 -20.53 -14.96
C LYS A 17 16.55 -19.49 -15.45
N LEU A 18 15.85 -18.82 -14.54
CA LEU A 18 14.89 -17.77 -14.88
C LEU A 18 15.57 -16.55 -15.55
N CYS A 19 16.77 -16.19 -15.13
CA CYS A 19 17.55 -15.11 -15.75
C CYS A 19 17.94 -15.40 -17.21
N ILE A 20 17.95 -16.67 -17.61
CA ILE A 20 18.15 -17.07 -19.01
C ILE A 20 16.82 -17.13 -19.76
N GLN A 21 15.82 -17.81 -19.18
CA GLN A 21 14.56 -18.10 -19.85
C GLN A 21 13.67 -16.87 -20.06
N LEU A 22 13.54 -15.98 -19.06
CA LEU A 22 12.60 -14.85 -19.16
C LEU A 22 13.02 -13.83 -20.25
N PRO A 23 14.30 -13.50 -20.47
CA PRO A 23 14.71 -12.69 -21.62
C PRO A 23 14.41 -13.35 -22.97
N GLU A 24 14.50 -14.68 -23.08
CA GLU A 24 14.13 -15.41 -24.30
C GLU A 24 12.64 -15.34 -24.57
N ILE A 25 11.83 -15.60 -23.55
CA ILE A 25 10.36 -15.47 -23.60
C ILE A 25 9.98 -14.03 -23.97
N MET A 26 10.63 -13.03 -23.36
CA MET A 26 10.36 -11.62 -23.65
C MET A 26 10.55 -11.31 -25.14
N ARG A 27 11.66 -11.74 -25.72
CA ARG A 27 11.94 -11.53 -27.15
C ARG A 27 10.99 -12.27 -28.08
N SER A 28 10.56 -13.49 -27.71
CA SER A 28 9.73 -14.34 -28.56
C SER A 28 8.23 -14.08 -28.46
N GLU A 29 7.73 -13.81 -27.26
CA GLU A 29 6.28 -13.66 -27.01
C GLU A 29 5.83 -12.22 -26.86
N PHE A 30 6.73 -11.28 -26.53
CA PHE A 30 6.44 -9.87 -26.28
C PHE A 30 7.36 -8.92 -27.07
N PRO A 31 7.61 -9.15 -28.37
CA PRO A 31 8.61 -8.38 -29.14
C PRO A 31 8.28 -6.88 -29.21
N ASP A 32 6.99 -6.53 -29.19
CA ASP A 32 6.51 -5.15 -29.34
C ASP A 32 6.41 -4.39 -28.00
N VAL A 33 6.67 -5.04 -26.87
CA VAL A 33 6.67 -4.38 -25.56
C VAL A 33 7.98 -3.61 -25.40
N PRO A 34 7.94 -2.29 -25.15
CA PRO A 34 9.15 -1.50 -24.98
C PRO A 34 9.86 -1.82 -23.66
N ASP A 35 11.15 -1.43 -23.57
CA ASP A 35 11.96 -1.53 -22.36
C ASP A 35 12.02 -2.96 -21.77
N HIS A 36 12.49 -3.90 -22.58
CA HIS A 36 12.65 -5.30 -22.16
C HIS A 36 13.46 -5.43 -20.85
N ASP A 37 14.46 -4.56 -20.63
CA ASP A 37 15.29 -4.57 -19.43
C ASP A 37 14.50 -4.31 -18.16
N HIS A 38 13.43 -3.50 -18.22
CA HIS A 38 12.54 -3.28 -17.09
C HIS A 38 11.94 -4.61 -16.57
N TYR A 39 11.62 -5.52 -17.47
CA TYR A 39 10.97 -6.79 -17.17
C TYR A 39 11.94 -7.93 -16.86
N THR A 40 13.15 -7.87 -17.41
CA THR A 40 14.10 -8.99 -17.41
C THR A 40 15.35 -8.76 -16.57
N ASN A 41 15.47 -7.59 -15.90
CA ASN A 41 16.57 -7.37 -14.97
C ASN A 41 16.48 -8.29 -13.75
N ALA A 42 17.61 -8.58 -13.14
CA ALA A 42 17.73 -9.48 -11.99
C ALA A 42 16.83 -9.09 -10.80
N GLY A 43 16.56 -7.78 -10.63
CA GLY A 43 15.66 -7.28 -9.61
C GLY A 43 14.21 -7.67 -9.86
N ALA A 44 13.72 -7.52 -11.09
CA ALA A 44 12.37 -7.91 -11.48
C ALA A 44 12.19 -9.42 -11.36
N ILE A 45 13.09 -10.21 -11.94
CA ILE A 45 13.07 -11.67 -11.88
C ILE A 45 13.10 -12.15 -10.42
N GLY A 46 13.98 -11.59 -9.59
CA GLY A 46 14.13 -11.97 -8.21
C GLY A 46 12.89 -11.68 -7.36
N ARG A 47 12.13 -10.59 -7.63
CA ARG A 47 10.88 -10.31 -6.94
C ARG A 47 9.80 -11.36 -7.25
N PHE A 48 9.63 -11.70 -8.53
CA PHE A 48 8.67 -12.74 -8.93
C PHE A 48 9.07 -14.11 -8.42
N ALA A 49 10.35 -14.48 -8.49
CA ALA A 49 10.86 -15.74 -7.96
C ALA A 49 10.58 -15.85 -6.45
N ALA A 50 10.90 -14.82 -5.67
CA ALA A 50 10.70 -14.81 -4.22
C ALA A 50 9.22 -14.81 -3.83
N ALA A 51 8.36 -14.10 -4.58
CA ALA A 51 6.92 -14.04 -4.33
C ALA A 51 6.24 -15.39 -4.55
N HIS A 52 6.75 -16.19 -5.48
CA HIS A 52 6.18 -17.49 -5.86
C HIS A 52 7.07 -18.68 -5.45
N GLU A 53 7.84 -18.51 -4.37
CA GLU A 53 8.62 -19.60 -3.73
C GLU A 53 9.57 -20.34 -4.70
N TYR A 54 10.08 -19.64 -5.73
CA TYR A 54 10.96 -20.18 -6.77
C TYR A 54 10.35 -21.36 -7.56
N LYS A 55 9.01 -21.47 -7.62
CA LYS A 55 8.31 -22.45 -8.45
C LYS A 55 8.35 -21.98 -9.92
N THR A 56 9.27 -22.49 -10.71
CA THR A 56 9.61 -21.99 -12.06
C THR A 56 8.38 -21.72 -12.93
N GLU A 57 7.47 -22.67 -13.07
CA GLU A 57 6.29 -22.56 -13.94
C GLU A 57 5.34 -21.46 -13.45
N THR A 58 5.10 -21.39 -12.13
CA THR A 58 4.28 -20.33 -11.51
C THR A 58 4.91 -18.96 -11.69
N VAL A 59 6.24 -18.85 -11.52
CA VAL A 59 6.97 -17.60 -11.73
C VAL A 59 6.82 -17.12 -13.17
N ILE A 60 7.03 -18.00 -14.14
CA ILE A 60 6.90 -17.67 -15.57
C ILE A 60 5.46 -17.22 -15.87
N ALA A 61 4.45 -17.96 -15.43
CA ALA A 61 3.05 -17.63 -15.68
C ALA A 61 2.67 -16.25 -15.09
N LYS A 62 3.04 -15.97 -13.83
CA LYS A 62 2.76 -14.70 -13.17
C LYS A 62 3.56 -13.55 -13.77
N TRP A 63 4.81 -13.78 -14.14
CA TRP A 63 5.63 -12.79 -14.82
C TRP A 63 5.05 -12.43 -16.21
N LYS A 64 4.61 -13.41 -17.02
CA LYS A 64 3.93 -13.17 -18.31
C LYS A 64 2.65 -12.33 -18.10
N ALA A 65 1.83 -12.67 -17.09
CA ALA A 65 0.63 -11.91 -16.76
C ALA A 65 0.96 -10.46 -16.39
N TRP A 66 2.06 -10.22 -15.67
CA TRP A 66 2.53 -8.87 -15.33
C TRP A 66 2.98 -8.09 -16.57
N VAL A 67 3.75 -8.69 -17.49
CA VAL A 67 4.16 -8.06 -18.75
C VAL A 67 2.91 -7.66 -19.56
N GLN A 68 1.97 -8.59 -19.73
CA GLN A 68 0.72 -8.34 -20.45
C GLN A 68 -0.11 -7.25 -19.80
N TRP A 69 -0.24 -7.25 -18.47
CA TRP A 69 -0.97 -6.22 -17.75
C TRP A 69 -0.32 -4.85 -17.93
N ARG A 70 1.00 -4.74 -17.78
CA ARG A 70 1.69 -3.46 -17.95
C ARG A 70 1.60 -2.91 -19.37
N SER A 71 1.66 -3.77 -20.37
CA SER A 71 1.52 -3.35 -21.78
C SER A 71 0.12 -2.83 -22.11
N THR A 72 -0.91 -3.34 -21.42
CA THR A 72 -2.31 -2.95 -21.64
C THR A 72 -2.73 -1.78 -20.75
N TYR A 73 -2.48 -1.88 -19.43
CA TYR A 73 -2.89 -0.89 -18.43
C TYR A 73 -2.03 0.37 -18.45
N LYS A 74 -0.75 0.21 -18.83
CA LYS A 74 0.26 1.26 -18.95
C LYS A 74 0.40 2.14 -17.71
N PRO A 75 0.67 1.56 -16.53
CA PRO A 75 0.69 2.29 -15.27
C PRO A 75 1.75 3.41 -15.24
N HIS A 76 2.80 3.30 -16.05
CA HIS A 76 3.88 4.29 -16.18
C HIS A 76 3.49 5.51 -17.02
N GLU A 77 2.38 5.45 -17.78
CA GLU A 77 1.82 6.55 -18.58
C GLU A 77 0.76 7.36 -17.81
N ILE A 78 0.36 6.95 -16.60
CA ILE A 78 -0.60 7.71 -15.79
C ILE A 78 0.00 9.06 -15.44
N SER A 79 -0.63 10.12 -15.92
CA SER A 79 -0.16 11.49 -15.74
C SER A 79 -0.68 12.13 -14.46
N GLU A 80 0.16 12.96 -13.83
CA GLU A 80 -0.28 13.79 -12.70
C GLU A 80 -1.26 14.90 -13.13
N THR A 81 -1.33 15.19 -14.44
CA THR A 81 -2.27 16.19 -15.02
C THR A 81 -3.64 15.61 -15.37
N GLU A 82 -3.85 14.31 -15.15
CA GLU A 82 -5.22 13.76 -15.24
C GLU A 82 -6.08 14.36 -14.13
N GLU A 83 -7.23 14.91 -14.46
CA GLU A 83 -8.11 15.64 -13.54
C GLU A 83 -8.42 14.85 -12.26
N THR A 84 -8.65 13.54 -12.39
CA THR A 84 -8.94 12.67 -11.25
C THR A 84 -7.71 12.42 -10.38
N ILE A 85 -6.50 12.40 -10.95
CA ILE A 85 -5.23 12.27 -10.23
C ILE A 85 -4.93 13.58 -9.49
N GLU A 86 -5.07 14.72 -10.15
CA GLU A 86 -4.85 16.04 -9.57
C GLU A 86 -5.75 16.28 -8.34
N LYS A 87 -7.07 16.09 -8.50
CA LYS A 87 -8.04 16.25 -7.39
C LYS A 87 -7.72 15.37 -6.18
N GLN A 88 -7.34 14.11 -6.42
CA GLN A 88 -6.98 13.20 -5.34
C GLN A 88 -5.63 13.56 -4.70
N THR A 89 -4.66 14.04 -5.48
CA THR A 89 -3.38 14.55 -4.97
C THR A 89 -3.58 15.77 -4.09
N GLU A 90 -4.42 16.71 -4.50
CA GLU A 90 -4.77 17.92 -3.75
C GLU A 90 -5.48 17.61 -2.42
N SER A 91 -6.21 16.50 -2.33
CA SER A 91 -6.82 16.07 -1.07
C SER A 91 -5.78 15.87 0.03
N GLY A 92 -4.57 15.45 -0.35
CA GLY A 92 -3.49 15.14 0.55
C GLY A 92 -3.66 13.83 1.32
N LYS A 93 -4.61 12.99 0.92
CA LYS A 93 -4.85 11.68 1.51
C LYS A 93 -3.62 10.76 1.37
N LEU A 94 -3.01 10.72 0.18
CA LEU A 94 -1.75 10.03 -0.08
C LEU A 94 -0.64 11.04 -0.34
N ARG A 95 0.50 10.85 0.31
CA ARG A 95 1.66 11.71 0.11
C ARG A 95 2.97 10.98 0.33
N TRP A 96 3.87 11.11 -0.62
CA TRP A 96 5.27 10.72 -0.45
C TRP A 96 6.00 11.79 0.37
N TYR A 97 6.72 11.33 1.39
CA TYR A 97 7.54 12.21 2.21
C TYR A 97 8.72 11.46 2.81
N LYS A 98 9.95 11.92 2.48
CA LYS A 98 11.19 11.40 3.02
C LYS A 98 11.32 9.85 2.96
N TYR A 99 12.16 9.32 3.80
CA TYR A 99 12.65 7.94 3.74
C TYR A 99 12.78 7.37 5.14
N ASP A 100 12.76 6.05 5.25
CA ASP A 100 13.19 5.38 6.47
C ASP A 100 14.74 5.39 6.63
N LYS A 101 15.26 4.82 7.71
CA LYS A 101 16.70 4.76 8.01
C LYS A 101 17.52 4.08 6.90
N GLU A 102 16.89 3.17 6.14
CA GLU A 102 17.52 2.47 5.02
C GLU A 102 17.26 3.13 3.66
N LYS A 103 16.74 4.35 3.66
CA LYS A 103 16.44 5.15 2.46
C LYS A 103 15.32 4.58 1.58
N ARG A 104 14.38 3.79 2.14
CA ARG A 104 13.17 3.41 1.43
C ARG A 104 12.15 4.55 1.45
N PRO A 105 11.57 4.94 0.31
CA PRO A 105 10.55 5.99 0.28
C PRO A 105 9.35 5.64 1.15
N CYS A 106 8.80 6.65 1.83
CA CYS A 106 7.66 6.49 2.71
C CYS A 106 6.42 7.16 2.16
N LEU A 107 5.34 6.37 1.98
CA LEU A 107 4.02 6.82 1.62
C LEU A 107 3.17 7.01 2.87
N TYR A 108 2.75 8.25 3.14
CA TYR A 108 1.77 8.55 4.16
C TYR A 108 0.37 8.46 3.58
N TYR A 109 -0.45 7.56 4.15
CA TYR A 109 -1.86 7.38 3.82
C TYR A 109 -2.70 7.88 4.99
N ARG A 110 -3.26 9.09 4.87
CA ARG A 110 -3.91 9.82 5.96
C ARG A 110 -5.42 9.83 5.76
N MET A 111 -6.12 9.00 6.53
CA MET A 111 -7.56 8.76 6.34
C MET A 111 -8.44 9.97 6.66
N ARG A 112 -8.01 10.86 7.56
CA ARG A 112 -8.74 12.11 7.87
C ARG A 112 -8.91 13.07 6.67
N PHE A 113 -8.18 12.84 5.58
CA PHE A 113 -8.29 13.60 4.34
C PHE A 113 -9.09 12.86 3.26
N HIS A 114 -9.71 11.74 3.61
CA HIS A 114 -10.62 11.09 2.69
C HIS A 114 -11.90 11.90 2.55
N THR A 115 -12.27 12.22 1.31
CA THR A 115 -13.48 12.98 0.99
C THR A 115 -14.43 12.06 0.23
N LEU A 116 -15.65 11.93 0.74
CA LEU A 116 -16.70 11.13 0.10
C LEU A 116 -17.02 11.66 -1.28
N GLY A 117 -17.17 10.74 -2.23
CA GLY A 117 -17.57 11.09 -3.58
C GLY A 117 -16.51 11.84 -4.42
N LEU A 118 -15.28 12.00 -3.87
CA LEU A 118 -14.17 12.64 -4.59
C LEU A 118 -13.76 11.83 -5.84
N ALA A 119 -13.86 10.51 -5.76
CA ALA A 119 -13.49 9.59 -6.83
C ALA A 119 -14.34 8.31 -6.78
N THR A 120 -14.51 7.67 -7.92
CA THR A 120 -15.06 6.31 -8.04
C THR A 120 -14.04 5.28 -7.53
N PRO A 121 -14.44 4.02 -7.29
CA PRO A 121 -13.51 2.95 -6.95
C PRO A 121 -12.38 2.80 -7.99
N ASP A 122 -12.71 2.82 -9.28
CA ASP A 122 -11.73 2.65 -10.36
C ASP A 122 -10.72 3.82 -10.41
N GLU A 123 -11.20 5.06 -10.27
CA GLU A 123 -10.35 6.26 -10.17
C GLU A 123 -9.47 6.22 -8.91
N THR A 124 -9.99 5.70 -7.82
CA THR A 124 -9.21 5.49 -6.58
C THR A 124 -8.10 4.48 -6.81
N VAL A 125 -8.40 3.34 -7.45
CA VAL A 125 -7.40 2.32 -7.82
C VAL A 125 -6.34 2.93 -8.73
N ARG A 126 -6.76 3.66 -9.78
CA ARG A 126 -5.84 4.33 -10.71
C ARG A 126 -4.90 5.31 -9.99
N PHE A 127 -5.42 6.08 -9.04
CA PHE A 127 -4.62 6.99 -8.23
C PHE A 127 -3.60 6.25 -7.33
N PHE A 128 -4.00 5.16 -6.70
CA PHE A 128 -3.07 4.33 -5.92
C PHE A 128 -1.94 3.77 -6.79
N ILE A 129 -2.27 3.28 -7.99
CA ILE A 129 -1.27 2.79 -8.95
C ILE A 129 -0.31 3.90 -9.38
N TYR A 130 -0.83 5.09 -9.71
CA TYR A 130 0.00 6.27 -9.99
C TYR A 130 0.96 6.59 -8.85
N MET A 131 0.44 6.68 -7.62
CA MET A 131 1.26 6.95 -6.45
C MET A 131 2.33 5.87 -6.25
N LEU A 132 1.97 4.61 -6.42
CA LEU A 132 2.91 3.49 -6.29
C LEU A 132 4.04 3.55 -7.33
N GLU A 133 3.72 3.76 -8.60
CA GLU A 133 4.72 3.91 -9.68
C GLU A 133 5.68 5.08 -9.39
N LYS A 134 5.15 6.22 -8.95
CA LYS A 134 5.95 7.40 -8.54
C LYS A 134 6.94 7.06 -7.42
N GLY A 135 6.47 6.36 -6.39
CA GLY A 135 7.34 5.97 -5.25
C GLY A 135 8.36 4.89 -5.61
N LEU A 136 7.99 3.92 -6.44
CA LEU A 136 8.90 2.88 -6.88
C LEU A 136 10.01 3.44 -7.79
N LYS A 137 9.68 4.39 -8.65
CA LYS A 137 10.68 5.11 -9.46
C LYS A 137 11.68 5.86 -8.57
N GLU A 138 11.21 6.46 -7.48
CA GLU A 138 12.09 7.11 -6.51
C GLU A 138 12.94 6.09 -5.73
N ALA A 139 12.34 4.97 -5.31
CA ALA A 139 13.07 3.89 -4.66
C ALA A 139 14.24 3.38 -5.53
N GLU A 140 13.97 3.15 -6.82
CA GLU A 140 14.99 2.67 -7.77
C GLU A 140 16.16 3.65 -7.92
N LYS A 141 15.92 4.97 -7.94
CA LYS A 141 17.00 5.98 -7.95
C LYS A 141 17.89 5.90 -6.71
N LEU A 142 17.35 5.45 -5.60
CA LEU A 142 18.06 5.30 -4.33
C LEU A 142 18.67 3.91 -4.14
N GLY A 143 18.60 3.05 -5.16
CA GLY A 143 19.06 1.67 -5.09
C GLY A 143 18.18 0.77 -4.21
N GLN A 144 16.95 1.22 -3.92
CA GLN A 144 15.96 0.47 -3.16
C GLN A 144 14.94 -0.21 -4.07
N THR A 145 14.31 -1.28 -3.57
CA THR A 145 13.30 -2.03 -4.33
C THR A 145 11.93 -2.03 -3.65
N LYS A 146 11.87 -1.54 -2.42
CA LYS A 146 10.67 -1.54 -1.56
C LYS A 146 10.34 -0.15 -1.06
N ILE A 147 9.10 0.01 -0.65
CA ILE A 147 8.56 1.20 -0.02
C ILE A 147 8.08 0.88 1.38
N VAL A 148 7.91 1.91 2.19
CA VAL A 148 7.23 1.87 3.49
C VAL A 148 5.91 2.63 3.37
N VAL A 149 4.87 2.14 4.04
CA VAL A 149 3.58 2.82 4.13
C VAL A 149 3.26 3.14 5.58
N VAL A 150 2.90 4.39 5.87
CA VAL A 150 2.35 4.81 7.16
C VAL A 150 0.87 5.14 6.96
N TYR A 151 0.01 4.26 7.43
CA TYR A 151 -1.44 4.38 7.37
C TYR A 151 -1.95 5.03 8.65
N ASP A 152 -2.29 6.31 8.57
CA ASP A 152 -2.74 7.13 9.69
C ASP A 152 -4.25 7.28 9.70
N ARG A 153 -4.87 6.74 10.74
CA ARG A 153 -6.31 6.80 10.98
C ARG A 153 -6.70 7.87 12.01
N ARG A 154 -5.76 8.57 12.59
CA ARG A 154 -6.07 9.62 13.55
C ARG A 154 -6.93 10.71 12.89
N GLY A 155 -7.98 11.13 13.57
CA GLY A 155 -8.95 12.10 13.05
C GLY A 155 -9.82 11.56 11.90
N TYR A 156 -9.90 10.24 11.71
CA TYR A 156 -10.90 9.60 10.84
C TYR A 156 -12.23 9.51 11.60
N ASP A 157 -13.29 10.05 11.01
CA ASP A 157 -14.63 10.08 11.58
C ASP A 157 -15.72 9.68 10.55
N LYS A 158 -16.99 9.82 10.93
CA LYS A 158 -18.14 9.49 10.07
C LYS A 158 -18.11 10.22 8.72
N SER A 159 -17.59 11.46 8.67
CA SER A 159 -17.51 12.24 7.44
C SER A 159 -16.51 11.69 6.43
N ASN A 160 -15.64 10.80 6.85
CA ASN A 160 -14.66 10.13 6.00
C ASN A 160 -15.08 8.70 5.60
N GLN A 161 -16.19 8.18 6.15
CA GLN A 161 -16.63 6.82 5.90
C GLN A 161 -17.25 6.69 4.52
N ASP A 162 -16.57 6.02 3.62
CA ASP A 162 -17.04 5.78 2.25
C ASP A 162 -17.12 4.27 1.97
N PRO A 163 -18.33 3.69 1.84
CA PRO A 163 -18.50 2.28 1.50
C PRO A 163 -17.77 1.88 0.21
N LYS A 164 -17.64 2.79 -0.74
CA LYS A 164 -16.91 2.58 -2.01
C LYS A 164 -15.41 2.34 -1.79
N SER A 165 -14.86 2.77 -0.66
CA SER A 165 -13.46 2.46 -0.30
C SER A 165 -13.20 0.95 -0.18
N ILE A 166 -14.21 0.16 0.21
CA ILE A 166 -14.12 -1.30 0.29
C ILE A 166 -14.01 -1.90 -1.12
N ASP A 167 -14.80 -1.38 -2.07
CA ASP A 167 -14.77 -1.87 -3.45
C ASP A 167 -13.44 -1.51 -4.12
N ALA A 168 -12.92 -0.29 -3.89
CA ALA A 168 -11.58 0.07 -4.32
C ALA A 168 -10.50 -0.85 -3.70
N GLY A 169 -10.61 -1.17 -2.42
CA GLY A 169 -9.70 -2.09 -1.72
C GLY A 169 -9.72 -3.51 -2.30
N LYS A 170 -10.92 -4.03 -2.64
CA LYS A 170 -11.08 -5.35 -3.27
C LYS A 170 -10.45 -5.42 -4.66
N GLN A 171 -10.55 -4.34 -5.43
CA GLN A 171 -9.92 -4.24 -6.75
C GLN A 171 -8.39 -4.08 -6.63
N LEU A 172 -7.93 -3.21 -5.72
CA LEU A 172 -6.52 -2.87 -5.56
C LEU A 172 -5.70 -4.05 -5.02
N THR A 173 -6.23 -4.79 -4.06
CA THR A 173 -5.48 -5.85 -3.37
C THR A 173 -4.94 -6.92 -4.34
N PRO A 174 -5.73 -7.54 -5.23
CA PRO A 174 -5.21 -8.51 -6.20
C PRO A 174 -4.21 -7.87 -7.17
N LEU A 175 -4.43 -6.63 -7.63
CA LEU A 175 -3.49 -5.92 -8.49
C LEU A 175 -2.11 -5.76 -7.83
N LEU A 176 -2.10 -5.38 -6.55
CA LEU A 176 -0.85 -5.26 -5.80
C LEU A 176 -0.14 -6.60 -5.61
N GLN A 177 -0.89 -7.66 -5.34
CA GLN A 177 -0.33 -9.00 -5.13
C GLN A 177 0.24 -9.60 -6.42
N ASP A 178 -0.47 -9.45 -7.53
CA ASP A 178 -0.10 -10.05 -8.81
C ASP A 178 0.96 -9.25 -9.56
N TYR A 179 0.91 -7.91 -9.50
CA TYR A 179 1.72 -7.06 -10.38
C TYR A 179 2.80 -6.24 -9.65
N TYR A 180 2.74 -6.16 -8.31
CA TYR A 180 3.74 -5.47 -7.48
C TYR A 180 4.36 -6.37 -6.41
N PRO A 181 4.76 -7.61 -6.75
CA PRO A 181 5.31 -8.53 -5.77
C PRO A 181 6.58 -7.97 -5.13
N GLU A 182 6.72 -8.20 -3.81
CA GLU A 182 7.89 -7.83 -2.99
C GLU A 182 8.24 -6.32 -3.00
N ARG A 183 7.24 -5.44 -3.29
CA ARG A 183 7.44 -3.98 -3.26
C ARG A 183 7.15 -3.34 -1.89
N LEU A 184 6.44 -4.02 -0.99
CA LEU A 184 6.19 -3.54 0.37
C LEU A 184 7.27 -4.03 1.34
N HIS A 185 7.89 -3.10 2.08
CA HIS A 185 8.75 -3.42 3.22
C HIS A 185 7.91 -3.58 4.48
N CYS A 186 7.23 -2.52 4.91
CA CYS A 186 6.36 -2.53 6.07
C CYS A 186 5.16 -1.59 5.85
N PHE A 187 4.03 -1.93 6.50
CA PHE A 187 2.80 -1.16 6.53
C PHE A 187 2.49 -0.84 7.99
N TYR A 188 2.85 0.37 8.43
CA TYR A 188 2.59 0.85 9.79
C TYR A 188 1.18 1.41 9.90
N VAL A 189 0.43 0.98 10.90
CA VAL A 189 -0.93 1.47 11.19
C VAL A 189 -0.92 2.28 12.47
N ILE A 190 -1.36 3.53 12.41
CA ILE A 190 -1.46 4.44 13.55
C ILE A 190 -2.94 4.79 13.77
N GLY A 191 -3.37 4.88 15.04
CA GLY A 191 -4.76 5.20 15.40
C GLY A 191 -5.73 4.07 15.06
N ALA A 192 -5.30 2.82 15.24
CA ALA A 192 -6.14 1.65 15.05
C ALA A 192 -7.08 1.46 16.25
N ASN A 193 -8.29 2.01 16.17
CA ASN A 193 -9.36 1.75 17.12
C ASN A 193 -9.95 0.34 16.94
N TRP A 194 -10.89 -0.05 17.83
CA TRP A 194 -11.52 -1.38 17.78
C TRP A 194 -12.24 -1.65 16.45
N PHE A 195 -12.89 -0.64 15.87
CA PHE A 195 -13.57 -0.76 14.56
C PHE A 195 -12.59 -1.10 13.44
N TYR A 196 -11.43 -0.45 13.41
CA TYR A 196 -10.38 -0.81 12.45
C TYR A 196 -9.92 -2.25 12.64
N ARG A 197 -9.69 -2.69 13.88
CA ARG A 197 -9.26 -4.06 14.18
C ARG A 197 -10.29 -5.08 13.70
N MET A 198 -11.58 -4.77 13.85
CA MET A 198 -12.68 -5.59 13.34
C MET A 198 -12.69 -5.60 11.80
N MET A 199 -12.62 -4.43 11.15
CA MET A 199 -12.57 -4.34 9.68
C MET A 199 -11.33 -5.01 9.10
N PHE A 200 -10.19 -4.92 9.80
CA PHE A 200 -8.96 -5.60 9.40
C PHE A 200 -9.12 -7.13 9.37
N ASN A 201 -9.97 -7.70 10.21
CA ASN A 201 -10.30 -9.12 10.18
C ASN A 201 -10.98 -9.55 8.86
N ILE A 202 -11.71 -8.65 8.21
CA ILE A 202 -12.27 -8.89 6.87
C ILE A 202 -11.18 -8.77 5.82
N VAL A 203 -10.43 -7.66 5.87
CA VAL A 203 -9.38 -7.38 4.88
C VAL A 203 -8.31 -8.46 4.85
N LYS A 204 -7.91 -8.99 6.01
CA LYS A 204 -6.88 -10.06 6.09
C LYS A 204 -7.23 -11.34 5.33
N THR A 205 -8.52 -11.60 5.04
CA THR A 205 -8.94 -12.78 4.27
C THR A 205 -8.55 -12.68 2.79
N PHE A 206 -8.31 -11.47 2.29
CA PHE A 206 -7.92 -11.18 0.91
C PHE A 206 -6.42 -10.91 0.75
N VAL A 207 -5.68 -10.82 1.87
CA VAL A 207 -4.25 -10.46 1.88
C VAL A 207 -3.41 -11.70 2.13
N SER A 208 -2.32 -11.87 1.39
CA SER A 208 -1.41 -13.01 1.57
C SER A 208 -0.79 -13.01 2.98
N LYS A 209 -0.51 -14.20 3.54
CA LYS A 209 0.15 -14.35 4.84
C LYS A 209 1.44 -13.53 4.92
N LYS A 210 2.26 -13.59 3.87
CA LYS A 210 3.52 -12.84 3.76
C LYS A 210 3.34 -11.33 3.82
N THR A 211 2.24 -10.81 3.27
CA THR A 211 1.90 -9.39 3.36
C THR A 211 1.40 -9.03 4.75
N LEU A 212 0.60 -9.92 5.39
CA LEU A 212 0.12 -9.69 6.75
C LEU A 212 1.28 -9.59 7.76
N GLU A 213 2.34 -10.37 7.59
CA GLU A 213 3.55 -10.32 8.42
C GLU A 213 4.30 -8.97 8.34
N LYS A 214 4.02 -8.18 7.29
CA LYS A 214 4.58 -6.83 7.10
C LYS A 214 3.71 -5.72 7.70
N ILE A 215 2.56 -6.04 8.28
CA ILE A 215 1.64 -5.06 8.88
C ILE A 215 1.93 -4.95 10.37
N ALA A 216 2.32 -3.75 10.82
CA ALA A 216 2.58 -3.44 12.21
C ALA A 216 1.60 -2.38 12.71
N ILE A 217 0.80 -2.72 13.73
CA ILE A 217 -0.09 -1.77 14.39
C ILE A 217 0.69 -1.13 15.53
N LEU A 218 0.91 0.18 15.43
CA LEU A 218 1.68 0.94 16.40
C LEU A 218 0.79 1.46 17.53
N GLY A 219 1.34 1.48 18.74
CA GLY A 219 0.69 2.05 19.91
C GLY A 219 0.72 3.57 19.90
N SER A 220 1.80 4.14 19.38
CA SER A 220 2.02 5.57 19.30
C SER A 220 2.79 5.98 18.04
N THR A 221 2.90 7.28 17.78
CA THR A 221 3.73 7.80 16.69
C THR A 221 5.22 7.72 16.99
N GLU A 222 5.59 7.70 18.25
CA GLU A 222 6.97 7.57 18.74
C GLU A 222 7.58 6.23 18.31
N ASP A 223 6.77 5.18 18.16
CA ASP A 223 7.22 3.85 17.69
C ASP A 223 7.82 3.91 16.27
N LEU A 224 7.50 4.95 15.49
CA LEU A 224 8.13 5.19 14.18
C LEU A 224 9.62 5.53 14.28
N LEU A 225 10.08 6.07 15.42
CA LEU A 225 11.49 6.42 15.62
C LEU A 225 12.43 5.20 15.61
N ASP A 226 11.90 4.00 15.78
CA ASP A 226 12.68 2.77 15.59
C ASP A 226 13.12 2.59 14.13
N THR A 227 12.26 3.03 13.19
CA THR A 227 12.47 2.85 11.75
C THR A 227 12.92 4.11 11.03
N PHE A 228 12.55 5.30 11.54
CA PHE A 228 12.84 6.58 10.93
C PHE A 228 13.82 7.40 11.76
N ASN A 229 14.64 8.24 11.10
CA ASN A 229 15.33 9.31 11.78
C ASN A 229 14.33 10.43 12.10
N LYS A 230 14.55 11.13 13.20
CA LYS A 230 13.67 12.21 13.65
C LYS A 230 13.56 13.33 12.61
N GLU A 231 14.63 13.58 11.87
CA GLU A 231 14.75 14.60 10.80
C GLU A 231 13.98 14.18 9.53
N ASP A 232 13.69 12.89 9.37
CA ASP A 232 12.95 12.35 8.24
C ASP A 232 11.46 12.14 8.56
N LEU A 233 11.01 12.48 9.76
CA LEU A 233 9.60 12.45 10.18
C LEU A 233 8.99 13.85 10.25
N LEU A 234 7.70 13.93 9.89
CA LEU A 234 6.89 15.12 10.14
C LEU A 234 6.64 15.31 11.64
N ILE A 235 6.46 16.56 12.09
CA ILE A 235 6.15 16.88 13.50
C ILE A 235 4.94 16.10 14.01
N GLU A 236 3.92 15.92 13.18
CA GLU A 236 2.71 15.16 13.54
C GLU A 236 2.96 13.67 13.80
N TYR A 237 4.15 13.17 13.46
CA TYR A 237 4.60 11.78 13.68
C TYR A 237 5.79 11.69 14.64
N GLY A 238 6.04 12.72 15.43
CA GLY A 238 7.15 12.73 16.41
C GLY A 238 8.48 13.22 15.86
N GLY A 239 8.52 13.68 14.62
CA GLY A 239 9.70 14.26 13.99
C GLY A 239 9.91 15.75 14.30
N VAL A 240 10.80 16.37 13.55
CA VAL A 240 11.13 17.81 13.67
C VAL A 240 10.86 18.60 12.40
N THR A 241 10.51 17.93 11.31
CA THR A 241 10.28 18.60 10.03
C THR A 241 8.84 19.08 9.93
N GLU A 242 8.66 20.37 9.66
CA GLU A 242 7.36 20.91 9.31
C GLU A 242 6.87 20.27 8.02
N GLY A 243 5.64 19.78 8.05
CA GLY A 243 4.94 19.37 6.84
C GLY A 243 4.69 20.58 5.95
N ASP A 244 4.30 20.33 4.69
CA ASP A 244 3.85 21.37 3.79
C ASP A 244 2.82 22.27 4.50
N GLN A 245 3.06 23.58 4.56
CA GLN A 245 2.25 24.55 5.31
C GLN A 245 0.75 24.47 4.96
N LYS A 246 0.40 24.23 3.70
CA LYS A 246 -0.99 23.97 3.27
C LYS A 246 -1.65 22.80 4.01
N PHE A 247 -0.84 21.82 4.41
CA PHE A 247 -1.31 20.66 5.17
C PHE A 247 -1.45 20.95 6.66
N ALA A 248 -0.50 21.68 7.24
CA ALA A 248 -0.56 22.10 8.62
C ALA A 248 -1.82 22.94 8.89
N GLU A 249 -2.21 23.79 7.94
CA GLU A 249 -3.44 24.59 8.02
C GLU A 249 -4.71 23.76 7.92
N LYS A 250 -4.76 22.74 7.03
CA LYS A 250 -5.87 21.80 6.95
C LYS A 250 -6.03 20.97 8.24
N VAL A 251 -4.93 20.52 8.82
CA VAL A 251 -4.92 19.82 10.11
C VAL A 251 -5.42 20.72 11.25
N LYS A 252 -4.99 21.98 11.27
CA LYS A 252 -5.47 22.98 12.27
C LYS A 252 -6.96 23.28 12.10
N LYS A 253 -7.48 23.35 10.87
CA LYS A 253 -8.92 23.51 10.61
C LYS A 253 -9.73 22.27 11.02
N SER A 254 -9.23 21.08 10.76
CA SER A 254 -9.89 19.83 11.19
C SER A 254 -9.98 19.71 12.72
N LYS A 255 -8.90 20.05 13.44
CA LYS A 255 -8.91 20.10 14.91
C LYS A 255 -9.81 21.19 15.50
N ARG A 256 -10.02 22.32 14.80
CA ARG A 256 -10.91 23.41 15.24
C ARG A 256 -12.40 23.06 15.07
N ASN A 257 -12.75 22.14 14.18
CA ASN A 257 -14.13 21.73 13.94
C ASN A 257 -14.58 20.57 14.85
N GLY A 258 -13.95 20.40 16.02
CA GLY A 258 -14.43 19.58 17.13
C GLY A 258 -14.28 18.08 16.91
N ALA A 259 -13.08 17.62 17.08
CA ALA A 259 -12.85 16.25 17.49
C ALA A 259 -12.10 16.32 18.82
N ASP A 260 -12.78 16.79 19.82
CA ASP A 260 -12.53 16.37 21.17
C ASP A 260 -13.19 15.00 21.33
N GLU A 261 -12.56 14.12 22.07
CA GLU A 261 -12.91 12.75 22.36
C GLU A 261 -14.44 12.54 22.47
N GLY A 262 -15.08 12.29 21.31
CA GLY A 262 -16.53 12.10 21.24
C GLY A 262 -16.89 10.78 21.90
N ASP A 263 -17.90 10.83 22.74
CA ASP A 263 -18.55 9.74 23.44
C ASP A 263 -18.60 8.46 22.59
N GLU A 264 -17.77 7.47 22.93
CA GLU A 264 -17.58 6.22 22.19
C GLU A 264 -18.87 5.38 22.12
N SER A 265 -19.90 5.63 22.95
CA SER A 265 -21.03 4.72 23.16
C SER A 265 -22.11 4.76 22.09
N GLU A 266 -22.49 5.92 21.55
CA GLU A 266 -23.50 6.01 20.47
C GLU A 266 -22.90 5.65 19.09
N ASP A 267 -21.65 5.98 18.88
CA ASP A 267 -20.91 5.68 17.65
C ASP A 267 -20.65 4.17 17.50
N GLU A 268 -20.44 3.47 18.60
CA GLU A 268 -20.18 2.04 18.63
C GLU A 268 -21.34 1.20 18.09
N THR A 269 -22.58 1.56 18.41
CA THR A 269 -23.77 0.80 17.98
C THR A 269 -24.03 0.96 16.48
N GLU A 270 -23.85 2.15 15.91
CA GLU A 270 -23.97 2.37 14.45
C GLU A 270 -22.82 1.72 13.68
N LEU A 271 -21.60 1.80 14.20
CA LEU A 271 -20.44 1.15 13.62
C LEU A 271 -20.57 -0.38 13.65
N ARG A 272 -21.17 -0.95 14.70
CA ARG A 272 -21.48 -2.39 14.74
C ARG A 272 -22.52 -2.78 13.68
N LYS A 273 -23.58 -2.00 13.50
CA LYS A 273 -24.58 -2.24 12.45
C LYS A 273 -23.97 -2.16 11.05
N LEU A 274 -23.07 -1.19 10.82
CA LEU A 274 -22.36 -1.06 9.55
C LEU A 274 -21.44 -2.27 9.32
N ALA A 275 -20.76 -2.73 10.34
CA ALA A 275 -19.91 -3.91 10.27
C ALA A 275 -20.71 -5.17 9.98
N ASP A 276 -21.82 -5.38 10.65
CA ASP A 276 -22.72 -6.53 10.44
C ASP A 276 -23.25 -6.54 8.99
N ASN A 277 -23.63 -5.37 8.45
CA ASN A 277 -24.00 -5.25 7.06
C ASN A 277 -22.85 -5.59 6.10
N ILE A 278 -21.64 -5.17 6.42
CA ILE A 278 -20.46 -5.48 5.61
C ILE A 278 -20.15 -6.99 5.67
N TYR A 279 -20.18 -7.61 6.84
CA TYR A 279 -20.01 -9.06 6.99
C TYR A 279 -21.06 -9.82 6.19
N LYS A 280 -22.32 -9.43 6.30
CA LYS A 280 -23.45 -10.04 5.59
C LYS A 280 -23.30 -9.91 4.07
N ASN A 281 -22.93 -8.73 3.59
CA ASN A 281 -22.81 -8.46 2.15
C ASN A 281 -21.60 -9.15 1.50
N HIS A 282 -20.60 -9.56 2.31
CA HIS A 282 -19.38 -10.16 1.82
C HIS A 282 -19.24 -11.65 2.18
N GLY A 283 -20.26 -12.24 2.83
CA GLY A 283 -20.28 -13.66 3.18
C GLY A 283 -19.18 -14.08 4.17
N VAL A 284 -18.73 -13.13 5.02
CA VAL A 284 -17.71 -13.37 6.05
C VAL A 284 -18.39 -13.48 7.40
N GLU A 285 -18.13 -14.52 8.18
CA GLU A 285 -18.64 -14.62 9.54
C GLU A 285 -17.98 -13.57 10.45
N PRO A 286 -18.79 -12.84 11.26
CA PRO A 286 -18.22 -11.91 12.24
C PRO A 286 -17.37 -12.68 13.27
N PRO A 287 -16.25 -12.09 13.74
CA PRO A 287 -15.45 -12.72 14.78
C PRO A 287 -16.30 -12.89 16.04
N LYS A 288 -16.22 -14.06 16.66
CA LYS A 288 -16.80 -14.26 17.99
C LYS A 288 -16.11 -13.29 18.96
N LEU A 289 -16.87 -12.38 19.53
CA LEU A 289 -16.38 -11.51 20.60
C LEU A 289 -16.02 -12.41 21.79
N THR A 290 -14.75 -12.71 21.94
CA THR A 290 -14.21 -13.20 23.21
C THR A 290 -14.01 -11.97 24.08
N ASP A 291 -14.80 -11.85 25.13
CA ASP A 291 -14.61 -10.87 26.19
C ASP A 291 -13.19 -11.01 26.75
N GLY A 292 -12.38 -9.97 26.62
CA GLY A 292 -11.09 -9.85 27.28
C GLY A 292 -9.86 -9.91 26.35
N MET A 293 -9.43 -8.77 25.87
CA MET A 293 -8.05 -8.26 25.97
C MET A 293 -8.05 -6.78 25.62
#